data_7d9ca0323def6586f455f32d17627155
#
_entry.id   7d9ca0323def6586f455f32d17627155
#
_cell.length_a   1.000
_cell.length_b   1.000
_cell.length_c   1.000
_cell.angle_alpha   90.00
_cell.angle_beta   90.00
_cell.angle_gamma   90.00
#
_symmetry.space_group_name_H-M   'P 1'
#
loop_
_entity.id
_entity.type
_entity.pdbx_description
1 polymer ?
#
loop_
_entity_poly.entity_id
_entity_poly.type
_entity_poly.pdbx_seq_one_letter_code
_entity_poly.pdbx_strand_id
1 'polypeptide(L)'
;MNWLLYSLNSIRRSKRDWVDIDLSNYFTLFIESWKPILLRKLIHIDLQLINMDGTFLKGFEMDLDSIFNNFVTNSISAFLTSKEENKTISVRVSNDHGYAVIDFVDNGIGLSQEYKNTPDVIFNAFETSIVDNQNNKIGTGMGLFIAKGIISKYPDAMIALLPVEKGFGIRTIFKIK
;
A
#
# COMPACT_ATOMS: atom_id res chain seq x y z
N MET A 1 8.91 3.64 -11.91
CA MET A 1 8.15 2.51 -12.54
C MET A 1 7.71 2.96 -13.92
N ASN A 2 8.03 2.18 -14.96
CA ASN A 2 7.87 2.62 -16.34
C ASN A 2 6.39 2.56 -16.74
N TRP A 3 5.80 3.66 -17.22
CA TRP A 3 4.41 3.78 -17.67
C TRP A 3 4.05 2.72 -18.74
N LEU A 4 5.00 2.34 -19.57
CA LEU A 4 4.90 1.28 -20.55
C LEU A 4 4.63 -0.10 -19.92
N LEU A 5 5.28 -0.42 -18.80
CA LEU A 5 5.06 -1.68 -18.08
C LEU A 5 3.65 -1.72 -17.46
N TYR A 6 3.15 -0.59 -16.94
CA TYR A 6 1.79 -0.51 -16.43
C TYR A 6 0.76 -0.71 -17.57
N SER A 7 0.96 -0.05 -18.71
CA SER A 7 0.08 -0.18 -19.88
C SER A 7 0.10 -1.60 -20.46
N LEU A 8 1.28 -2.24 -20.57
CA LEU A 8 1.41 -3.62 -21.03
C LEU A 8 0.75 -4.61 -20.05
N ASN A 9 0.87 -4.38 -18.74
CA ASN A 9 0.21 -5.18 -17.73
C ASN A 9 -1.31 -4.99 -17.74
N SER A 10 -1.79 -3.78 -18.00
CA SER A 10 -3.23 -3.50 -18.20
C SER A 10 -3.82 -4.24 -19.40
N ILE A 11 -3.08 -4.34 -20.50
CA ILE A 11 -3.48 -5.11 -21.70
C ILE A 11 -3.45 -6.62 -21.42
N ARG A 12 -2.49 -7.12 -20.64
CA ARG A 12 -2.43 -8.53 -20.24
C ARG A 12 -3.55 -8.94 -19.30
N ARG A 13 -4.07 -8.01 -18.45
CA ARG A 13 -5.21 -8.25 -17.56
C ARG A 13 -6.48 -8.68 -18.30
N SER A 14 -6.76 -8.09 -19.47
CA SER A 14 -7.98 -8.38 -20.22
C SER A 14 -8.06 -9.81 -20.77
N LYS A 15 -6.98 -10.61 -20.63
CA LYS A 15 -6.86 -11.97 -21.17
C LYS A 15 -6.63 -13.06 -20.12
N ARG A 16 -6.64 -12.73 -18.82
CA ARG A 16 -6.43 -13.69 -17.73
C ARG A 16 -7.67 -13.79 -16.87
N ASP A 17 -8.00 -15.02 -16.49
CA ASP A 17 -9.02 -15.26 -15.47
C ASP A 17 -8.48 -14.91 -14.09
N TRP A 18 -9.34 -14.39 -13.25
CA TRP A 18 -9.04 -14.15 -11.85
C TRP A 18 -8.79 -15.49 -11.14
N VAL A 19 -7.73 -15.52 -10.34
CA VAL A 19 -7.35 -16.70 -9.54
C VAL A 19 -7.70 -16.49 -8.07
N ASP A 20 -7.77 -17.57 -7.33
CA ASP A 20 -7.92 -17.54 -5.88
C ASP A 20 -6.54 -17.35 -5.25
N ILE A 21 -6.33 -16.23 -4.58
CA ILE A 21 -5.09 -15.84 -3.92
C ILE A 21 -5.25 -16.13 -2.43
N ASP A 22 -4.43 -17.03 -1.90
CA ASP A 22 -4.29 -17.21 -0.45
C ASP A 22 -3.61 -15.96 0.14
N LEU A 23 -4.37 -15.15 0.86
CA LEU A 23 -3.86 -13.89 1.38
C LEU A 23 -2.81 -14.07 2.47
N SER A 24 -2.90 -15.13 3.29
CA SER A 24 -1.88 -15.42 4.31
C SER A 24 -0.53 -15.71 3.67
N ASN A 25 -0.53 -16.60 2.68
CA ASN A 25 0.68 -16.94 1.94
C ASN A 25 1.22 -15.74 1.16
N TYR A 26 0.34 -15.02 0.46
CA TYR A 26 0.73 -13.83 -0.31
C TYR A 26 1.45 -12.80 0.57
N PHE A 27 0.85 -12.38 1.70
CA PHE A 27 1.45 -11.35 2.55
C PHE A 27 2.73 -11.84 3.22
N THR A 28 2.81 -13.11 3.60
CA THR A 28 4.04 -13.69 4.15
C THR A 28 5.19 -13.56 3.14
N LEU A 29 5.00 -14.03 1.91
CA LEU A 29 6.02 -13.96 0.86
C LEU A 29 6.34 -12.51 0.45
N PHE A 30 5.33 -11.66 0.37
CA PHE A 30 5.51 -10.23 0.06
C PHE A 30 6.42 -9.55 1.10
N ILE A 31 6.13 -9.73 2.39
CA ILE A 31 6.93 -9.15 3.48
C ILE A 31 8.35 -9.72 3.48
N GLU A 32 8.52 -11.03 3.29
CA GLU A 32 9.85 -11.64 3.23
C GLU A 32 10.68 -11.09 2.07
N SER A 33 10.07 -10.81 0.93
CA SER A 33 10.77 -10.20 -0.21
C SER A 33 11.30 -8.79 0.08
N TRP A 34 10.60 -8.02 0.91
CA TRP A 34 10.98 -6.66 1.28
C TRP A 34 11.95 -6.57 2.45
N LYS A 35 11.92 -7.55 3.39
CA LYS A 35 12.79 -7.56 4.58
C LYS A 35 14.26 -7.23 4.29
N PRO A 36 14.95 -7.86 3.32
CA PRO A 36 16.38 -7.57 3.08
C PRO A 36 16.64 -6.13 2.62
N ILE A 37 15.71 -5.55 1.85
CA ILE A 37 15.82 -4.18 1.34
C ILE A 37 15.60 -3.18 2.47
N LEU A 38 14.57 -3.40 3.29
CA LEU A 38 14.21 -2.55 4.41
C LEU A 38 15.25 -2.59 5.52
N LEU A 39 15.79 -3.78 5.82
CA LEU A 39 16.87 -3.95 6.81
C LEU A 39 18.11 -3.10 6.46
N ARG A 40 18.52 -3.05 5.19
CA ARG A 40 19.63 -2.20 4.73
C ARG A 40 19.35 -0.70 4.96
N LYS A 41 18.11 -0.31 5.07
CA LYS A 41 17.66 1.06 5.33
C LYS A 41 17.34 1.31 6.81
N LEU A 42 17.59 0.33 7.68
CA LEU A 42 17.25 0.36 9.11
C LEU A 42 15.74 0.57 9.35
N ILE A 43 14.91 -0.01 8.48
CA ILE A 43 13.46 -0.01 8.58
C ILE A 43 13.00 -1.40 9.00
N HIS A 44 12.26 -1.49 10.10
CA HIS A 44 11.61 -2.71 10.54
C HIS A 44 10.24 -2.84 9.86
N ILE A 45 9.87 -4.04 9.42
CA ILE A 45 8.54 -4.35 8.90
C ILE A 45 7.96 -5.53 9.68
N ASP A 46 6.73 -5.36 10.17
CA ASP A 46 5.98 -6.36 10.92
C ASP A 46 4.70 -6.75 10.19
N LEU A 47 4.35 -8.04 10.27
CA LEU A 47 3.14 -8.61 9.69
C LEU A 47 2.31 -9.27 10.78
N GLN A 48 1.03 -8.88 10.87
CA GLN A 48 0.04 -9.51 11.73
C GLN A 48 -1.07 -10.11 10.89
N LEU A 49 -1.26 -11.43 10.96
CA LEU A 49 -2.34 -12.15 10.32
C LEU A 49 -3.39 -12.54 11.38
N ILE A 50 -4.65 -12.13 11.20
CA ILE A 50 -5.71 -12.34 12.18
C ILE A 50 -6.89 -13.02 11.50
N ASN A 51 -7.23 -14.23 11.95
CA ASN A 51 -8.35 -15.02 11.43
C ASN A 51 -8.28 -15.25 9.91
N MET A 52 -7.06 -15.45 9.37
CA MET A 52 -6.83 -15.54 7.93
C MET A 52 -6.88 -16.96 7.36
N ASP A 53 -7.12 -17.97 8.20
CA ASP A 53 -7.20 -19.37 7.76
C ASP A 53 -8.27 -19.56 6.68
N GLY A 54 -7.90 -20.14 5.54
CA GLY A 54 -8.82 -20.36 4.43
C GLY A 54 -9.35 -19.08 3.76
N THR A 55 -8.66 -17.96 3.92
CA THR A 55 -9.09 -16.67 3.37
C THR A 55 -8.49 -16.45 1.99
N PHE A 56 -9.35 -16.47 0.96
CA PHE A 56 -8.96 -16.31 -0.43
C PHE A 56 -9.59 -15.06 -1.05
N LEU A 57 -8.74 -14.27 -1.72
CA LEU A 57 -9.19 -13.18 -2.58
C LEU A 57 -9.23 -13.65 -4.03
N LYS A 58 -10.35 -13.44 -4.72
CA LYS A 58 -10.41 -13.65 -6.16
C LYS A 58 -9.86 -12.42 -6.88
N GLY A 59 -8.74 -12.58 -7.61
CA GLY A 59 -8.07 -11.45 -8.24
C GLY A 59 -6.78 -11.80 -8.96
N PHE A 60 -5.89 -10.80 -9.06
CA PHE A 60 -4.55 -10.95 -9.63
C PHE A 60 -3.48 -10.57 -8.59
N GLU A 61 -2.50 -11.43 -8.35
CA GLU A 61 -1.36 -11.11 -7.47
C GLU A 61 -0.63 -9.83 -7.90
N MET A 62 -0.49 -9.61 -9.21
CA MET A 62 0.12 -8.39 -9.76
C MET A 62 -0.62 -7.11 -9.36
N ASP A 63 -1.91 -7.18 -9.07
CA ASP A 63 -2.68 -6.04 -8.58
C ASP A 63 -2.31 -5.73 -7.14
N LEU A 64 -2.22 -6.78 -6.29
CA LEU A 64 -1.76 -6.66 -4.92
C LEU A 64 -0.31 -6.16 -4.88
N ASP A 65 0.57 -6.71 -5.72
CA ASP A 65 1.95 -6.24 -5.85
C ASP A 65 2.01 -4.75 -6.21
N SER A 66 1.22 -4.32 -7.18
CA SER A 66 1.17 -2.90 -7.56
C SER A 66 0.70 -2.00 -6.44
N ILE A 67 -0.31 -2.43 -5.66
CA ILE A 67 -0.85 -1.66 -4.54
C ILE A 67 0.19 -1.58 -3.42
N PHE A 68 0.65 -2.73 -2.91
CA PHE A 68 1.47 -2.78 -1.71
C PHE A 68 2.92 -2.36 -1.94
N ASN A 69 3.49 -2.56 -3.14
CA ASN A 69 4.78 -1.95 -3.50
C ASN A 69 4.72 -0.42 -3.49
N ASN A 70 3.62 0.19 -3.93
CA ASN A 70 3.44 1.63 -3.82
C ASN A 70 3.41 2.09 -2.34
N PHE A 71 2.75 1.33 -1.46
CA PHE A 71 2.71 1.68 -0.04
C PHE A 71 4.10 1.58 0.60
N VAL A 72 4.85 0.49 0.37
CA VAL A 72 6.22 0.32 0.90
C VAL A 72 7.15 1.41 0.38
N THR A 73 7.11 1.72 -0.92
CA THR A 73 7.98 2.75 -1.51
C THR A 73 7.64 4.16 -1.00
N ASN A 74 6.36 4.44 -0.73
CA ASN A 74 5.94 5.69 -0.11
C ASN A 74 6.47 5.81 1.33
N SER A 75 6.38 4.73 2.13
CA SER A 75 6.94 4.71 3.48
C SER A 75 8.47 4.90 3.48
N ILE A 76 9.19 4.20 2.56
CA ILE A 76 10.64 4.42 2.42
C ILE A 76 10.94 5.88 2.14
N SER A 77 10.17 6.53 1.26
CA SER A 77 10.35 7.95 0.92
C SER A 77 10.03 8.86 2.10
N ALA A 78 8.97 8.55 2.87
CA ALA A 78 8.60 9.30 4.08
C ALA A 78 9.69 9.23 5.17
N PHE A 79 10.46 8.13 5.21
CA PHE A 79 11.58 7.99 6.14
C PHE A 79 12.84 8.76 5.74
N LEU A 80 12.98 9.20 4.49
CA LEU A 80 14.18 9.96 4.06
C LEU A 80 14.31 11.31 4.78
N THR A 81 13.20 11.95 5.09
CA THR A 81 13.15 13.25 5.78
C THR A 81 12.66 13.14 7.21
N SER A 82 12.32 11.94 7.66
CA SER A 82 11.90 11.68 9.04
C SER A 82 13.09 11.72 10.01
N LYS A 83 12.87 12.31 11.17
CA LYS A 83 13.80 12.28 12.31
C LYS A 83 13.63 11.02 13.18
N GLU A 84 12.81 10.08 12.73
CA GLU A 84 12.52 8.86 13.47
C GLU A 84 13.73 7.95 13.49
N GLU A 85 14.19 7.59 14.69
CA GLU A 85 15.31 6.66 14.88
C GLU A 85 14.86 5.20 14.65
N ASN A 86 13.68 4.86 15.19
CA ASN A 86 13.09 3.53 15.06
C ASN A 86 12.03 3.53 13.95
N LYS A 87 12.47 3.36 12.72
CA LYS A 87 11.60 3.34 11.53
C LYS A 87 10.85 2.03 11.44
N THR A 88 9.51 2.08 11.44
CA THR A 88 8.66 0.90 11.41
C THR A 88 7.56 0.99 10.37
N ILE A 89 7.30 -0.13 9.71
CA ILE A 89 6.12 -0.38 8.89
C ILE A 89 5.36 -1.53 9.53
N SER A 90 4.08 -1.36 9.78
CA SER A 90 3.18 -2.39 10.29
C SER A 90 2.14 -2.72 9.25
N VAL A 91 2.01 -4.02 8.94
CA VAL A 91 0.99 -4.56 8.04
C VAL A 91 0.11 -5.51 8.84
N ARG A 92 -1.15 -5.16 8.97
CA ARG A 92 -2.15 -5.99 9.63
C ARG A 92 -3.16 -6.46 8.62
N VAL A 93 -3.34 -7.76 8.52
CA VAL A 93 -4.32 -8.39 7.62
C VAL A 93 -5.29 -9.19 8.47
N SER A 94 -6.57 -8.91 8.33
CA SER A 94 -7.61 -9.59 9.11
C SER A 94 -8.80 -9.95 8.24
N ASN A 95 -9.45 -11.08 8.57
CA ASN A 95 -10.75 -11.42 8.02
C ASN A 95 -11.83 -10.87 8.97
N ASP A 96 -12.65 -9.98 8.44
CA ASP A 96 -13.78 -9.37 9.15
C ASP A 96 -15.07 -9.57 8.35
N HIS A 97 -15.91 -10.52 8.78
CA HIS A 97 -17.23 -10.81 8.22
C HIS A 97 -17.27 -10.96 6.69
N GLY A 98 -16.29 -11.70 6.11
CA GLY A 98 -16.22 -11.92 4.66
C GLY A 98 -15.50 -10.83 3.89
N TYR A 99 -14.76 -9.97 4.60
CA TYR A 99 -13.88 -8.98 4.02
C TYR A 99 -12.46 -9.14 4.55
N ALA A 100 -11.48 -9.10 3.67
CA ALA A 100 -10.09 -8.91 4.05
C ALA A 100 -9.86 -7.43 4.30
N VAL A 101 -9.54 -7.07 5.55
CA VAL A 101 -9.16 -5.71 5.95
C VAL A 101 -7.66 -5.68 6.11
N ILE A 102 -6.99 -4.83 5.32
CA ILE A 102 -5.54 -4.68 5.34
C ILE A 102 -5.22 -3.26 5.78
N ASP A 103 -4.60 -3.13 6.95
CA ASP A 103 -4.07 -1.89 7.48
C ASP A 103 -2.57 -1.85 7.23
N PHE A 104 -2.12 -0.81 6.56
CA PHE A 104 -0.72 -0.53 6.30
C PHE A 104 -0.35 0.80 6.95
N VAL A 105 0.55 0.78 7.91
CA VAL A 105 0.92 1.94 8.73
C VAL A 105 2.43 2.08 8.77
N ASP A 106 2.92 3.30 8.57
CA ASP A 106 4.30 3.66 8.89
C ASP A 106 4.36 4.78 9.94
N ASN A 107 5.48 4.89 10.63
CA ASN A 107 5.74 5.96 11.60
C ASN A 107 6.62 7.09 11.04
N GLY A 108 6.59 7.30 9.72
CA GLY A 108 7.32 8.36 9.02
C GLY A 108 6.78 9.77 9.30
N ILE A 109 7.03 10.70 8.36
CA ILE A 109 6.60 12.10 8.50
C ILE A 109 5.09 12.32 8.43
N GLY A 110 4.32 11.32 7.93
CA GLY A 110 2.88 11.43 7.76
C GLY A 110 2.47 12.38 6.64
N LEU A 111 1.19 12.81 6.67
CA LEU A 111 0.65 13.78 5.72
C LEU A 111 1.19 15.17 5.99
N SER A 112 1.56 15.89 4.93
CA SER A 112 1.88 17.30 5.03
C SER A 112 0.66 18.12 5.45
N GLN A 113 0.91 19.32 6.01
CA GLN A 113 -0.15 20.17 6.55
C GLN A 113 -1.22 20.54 5.52
N GLU A 114 -0.85 20.67 4.24
CA GLU A 114 -1.76 20.98 3.15
C GLU A 114 -2.88 19.95 2.94
N TYR A 115 -2.59 18.65 3.24
CA TYR A 115 -3.57 17.55 3.08
C TYR A 115 -4.36 17.25 4.35
N LYS A 116 -4.05 17.86 5.50
CA LYS A 116 -4.76 17.55 6.75
C LYS A 116 -6.25 17.92 6.74
N ASN A 117 -6.62 18.97 5.99
CA ASN A 117 -8.00 19.42 5.89
C ASN A 117 -8.80 18.70 4.79
N THR A 118 -8.11 18.21 3.76
CA THR A 118 -8.72 17.53 2.61
C THR A 118 -7.90 16.27 2.26
N PRO A 119 -7.84 15.28 3.18
CA PRO A 119 -6.91 14.17 3.06
C PRO A 119 -7.16 13.27 1.85
N ASP A 120 -8.39 13.17 1.36
CA ASP A 120 -8.73 12.34 0.20
C ASP A 120 -8.12 12.83 -1.12
N VAL A 121 -7.65 14.07 -1.17
CA VAL A 121 -6.98 14.65 -2.34
C VAL A 121 -5.70 13.89 -2.70
N ILE A 122 -5.02 13.27 -1.73
CA ILE A 122 -3.81 12.47 -1.98
C ILE A 122 -4.03 11.26 -2.92
N PHE A 123 -5.27 10.84 -3.10
CA PHE A 123 -5.62 9.78 -4.07
C PHE A 123 -5.81 10.32 -5.50
N ASN A 124 -5.71 11.62 -5.73
CA ASN A 124 -5.75 12.18 -7.08
C ASN A 124 -4.40 12.04 -7.77
N ALA A 125 -4.41 12.09 -9.11
CA ALA A 125 -3.17 12.05 -9.89
C ALA A 125 -2.30 13.27 -9.60
N PHE A 126 -0.98 13.04 -9.53
CA PHE A 126 0.07 14.06 -9.32
C PHE A 126 0.06 14.72 -7.93
N GLU A 127 -0.74 14.21 -6.99
CA GLU A 127 -0.70 14.65 -5.60
C GLU A 127 0.38 13.90 -4.81
N THR A 128 1.27 14.64 -4.16
CA THR A 128 2.33 14.06 -3.33
C THR A 128 2.65 14.95 -2.14
N SER A 129 2.77 14.33 -0.97
CA SER A 129 3.27 14.95 0.25
C SER A 129 4.77 14.73 0.46
N ILE A 130 5.44 13.97 -0.42
CA ILE A 130 6.85 13.65 -0.30
C ILE A 130 7.68 14.79 -0.86
N VAL A 131 8.48 15.39 0.01
CA VAL A 131 9.37 16.51 -0.33
C VAL A 131 10.82 16.17 0.04
N ASP A 132 11.78 16.80 -0.64
CA ASP A 132 13.19 16.76 -0.27
C ASP A 132 13.52 17.75 0.88
N ASN A 133 14.78 17.77 1.29
CA ASN A 133 15.26 18.67 2.34
C ASN A 133 15.16 20.16 1.95
N GLN A 134 14.91 20.48 0.69
CA GLN A 134 14.71 21.83 0.15
C GLN A 134 13.23 22.15 -0.07
N ASN A 135 12.32 21.27 0.39
CA ASN A 135 10.87 21.37 0.25
C ASN A 135 10.36 21.26 -1.21
N ASN A 136 11.16 20.66 -2.12
CA ASN A 136 10.68 20.35 -3.48
C ASN A 136 9.93 19.03 -3.48
N LYS A 137 8.79 18.96 -4.18
CA LYS A 137 8.03 17.72 -4.36
C LYS A 137 8.85 16.72 -5.20
N ILE A 138 9.24 15.58 -4.62
CA ILE A 138 10.07 14.55 -5.27
C ILE A 138 9.28 13.29 -5.65
N GLY A 139 8.07 13.15 -5.15
CA GLY A 139 7.17 12.06 -5.52
C GLY A 139 6.47 12.34 -6.86
N THR A 140 6.18 11.29 -7.64
CA THR A 140 5.40 11.41 -8.89
C THR A 140 3.92 11.69 -8.64
N GLY A 141 3.43 11.50 -7.41
CA GLY A 141 2.01 11.61 -7.06
C GLY A 141 1.11 10.57 -7.73
N MET A 142 1.68 9.51 -8.32
CA MET A 142 0.91 8.50 -9.05
C MET A 142 0.64 7.23 -8.25
N GLY A 143 1.39 6.96 -7.19
CA GLY A 143 1.32 5.68 -6.47
C GLY A 143 -0.05 5.40 -5.87
N LEU A 144 -0.60 6.33 -5.10
CA LEU A 144 -1.92 6.17 -4.46
C LEU A 144 -3.07 6.27 -5.47
N PHE A 145 -2.94 7.10 -6.50
CA PHE A 145 -3.89 7.16 -7.60
C PHE A 145 -3.99 5.81 -8.33
N ILE A 146 -2.85 5.18 -8.64
CA ILE A 146 -2.79 3.85 -9.26
C ILE A 146 -3.41 2.80 -8.33
N ALA A 147 -3.06 2.80 -7.05
CA ALA A 147 -3.60 1.87 -6.07
C ALA A 147 -5.14 1.99 -6.00
N LYS A 148 -5.68 3.21 -5.88
CA LYS A 148 -7.13 3.46 -5.89
C LYS A 148 -7.78 2.97 -7.19
N GLY A 149 -7.16 3.25 -8.35
CA GLY A 149 -7.66 2.80 -9.65
C GLY A 149 -7.64 1.27 -9.83
N ILE A 150 -6.72 0.56 -9.17
CA ILE A 150 -6.73 -0.90 -9.16
C ILE A 150 -7.83 -1.43 -8.24
N ILE A 151 -7.91 -0.93 -7.01
CA ILE A 151 -8.86 -1.37 -5.99
C ILE A 151 -10.31 -1.16 -6.49
N SER A 152 -10.59 -0.06 -7.18
CA SER A 152 -11.92 0.22 -7.73
C SER A 152 -12.43 -0.79 -8.77
N LYS A 153 -11.57 -1.70 -9.26
CA LYS A 153 -11.96 -2.79 -10.17
C LYS A 153 -12.43 -4.04 -9.44
N TYR A 154 -12.20 -4.12 -8.14
CA TYR A 154 -12.65 -5.23 -7.31
C TYR A 154 -14.04 -4.92 -6.75
N PRO A 155 -14.99 -5.87 -6.81
CA PRO A 155 -16.32 -5.68 -6.24
C PRO A 155 -16.25 -5.39 -4.75
N ASP A 156 -17.00 -4.40 -4.30
CA ASP A 156 -17.12 -4.02 -2.89
C ASP A 156 -15.77 -3.69 -2.20
N ALA A 157 -14.73 -3.38 -2.99
CA ALA A 157 -13.43 -3.03 -2.44
C ALA A 157 -13.31 -1.52 -2.19
N MET A 158 -12.53 -1.18 -1.17
CA MET A 158 -12.34 0.21 -0.73
C MET A 158 -10.89 0.47 -0.36
N ILE A 159 -10.46 1.71 -0.56
CA ILE A 159 -9.22 2.28 0.00
C ILE A 159 -9.57 3.56 0.74
N ALA A 160 -9.04 3.73 1.93
CA ALA A 160 -9.24 4.91 2.75
C ALA A 160 -7.99 5.21 3.59
N LEU A 161 -7.87 6.45 4.05
CA LEU A 161 -6.91 6.79 5.07
C LEU A 161 -7.31 6.16 6.40
N LEU A 162 -6.33 5.61 7.08
CA LEU A 162 -6.46 5.12 8.45
C LEU A 162 -5.92 6.20 9.38
N PRO A 163 -6.73 6.76 10.29
CA PRO A 163 -6.24 7.71 11.29
C PRO A 163 -5.19 7.06 12.18
N VAL A 164 -4.02 7.70 12.28
CA VAL A 164 -2.91 7.27 13.13
C VAL A 164 -2.38 8.47 13.92
N GLU A 165 -1.85 8.23 15.11
CA GLU A 165 -1.27 9.28 15.94
C GLU A 165 0.02 9.85 15.33
N LYS A 166 0.79 8.97 14.66
CA LYS A 166 2.07 9.32 14.05
C LYS A 166 2.25 8.59 12.74
N GLY A 167 2.86 9.27 11.75
CA GLY A 167 3.14 8.68 10.46
C GLY A 167 1.94 8.69 9.51
N PHE A 168 1.82 7.66 8.71
CA PHE A 168 0.81 7.55 7.68
C PHE A 168 0.14 6.18 7.73
N GLY A 169 -1.19 6.15 7.62
CA GLY A 169 -1.96 4.92 7.61
C GLY A 169 -2.92 4.83 6.43
N ILE A 170 -2.99 3.66 5.82
CA ILE A 170 -3.95 3.31 4.77
C ILE A 170 -4.64 2.02 5.15
N ARG A 171 -5.96 1.99 4.95
CA ARG A 171 -6.78 0.79 5.01
C ARG A 171 -7.27 0.43 3.62
N THR A 172 -7.12 -0.83 3.23
CA THR A 172 -7.76 -1.41 2.06
C THR A 172 -8.68 -2.53 2.49
N ILE A 173 -9.82 -2.65 1.83
CA ILE A 173 -10.84 -3.67 2.11
C ILE A 173 -11.15 -4.37 0.80
N PHE A 174 -11.17 -5.70 0.83
CA PHE A 174 -11.56 -6.54 -0.30
C PHE A 174 -12.59 -7.57 0.15
N LYS A 175 -13.63 -7.78 -0.66
CA LYS A 175 -14.55 -8.89 -0.44
C LYS A 175 -13.83 -10.20 -0.75
N ILE A 176 -13.89 -11.13 0.19
CA ILE A 176 -13.29 -12.46 0.08
C ILE A 176 -14.37 -13.53 -0.12
N LYS A 177 -13.92 -14.75 -0.46
CA LYS A 177 -14.82 -15.90 -0.60
C LYS A 177 -15.26 -16.44 0.74
#